data_09bf01ed57f9963db57bcd7d8d9ce49b
#
_entry.id   09bf01ed57f9963db57bcd7d8d9ce49b
#
_cell.length_a   1.000
_cell.length_b   1.000
_cell.length_c   1.000
_cell.angle_alpha   90.00
_cell.angle_beta   90.00
_cell.angle_gamma   90.00
#
_symmetry.space_group_name_H-M   'P 1'
#
loop_
_entity.id
_entity.type
_entity.pdbx_description
1 polymer ?
#
loop_
_entity_poly.entity_id
_entity_poly.type
_entity_poly.pdbx_seq_one_letter_code
_entity_poly.pdbx_strand_id
1 'polypeptide(L)'
;VNTYTFTAKDTSGDTVTANSSDTGNGGSGVDGAYQISPGLDTYVDGTGWGASAWGDGTFGSSSAIGSNNQLRLWSLDSFGEDLIACPRGGSIYYWDYTNFNTRALALADLSGANLAPTLGLQVLVSDVDRHVVVLGADPINATASGRTGAIDPLLVAFSDQENAAEWEPLSTNTAGSLRCSAGSQIIGGLRARQETLIWTDVALYSLQFIGAPLTFGLTLINEGVSLIGPNA
;
A
#
# COMPACT_ATOMS: atom_id res chain seq x y z
N VAL A 1 5.12 -32.46 -16.53
CA VAL A 1 5.58 -31.16 -17.11
C VAL A 1 4.36 -30.28 -17.16
N ASN A 2 4.38 -29.15 -16.43
CA ASN A 2 3.29 -28.19 -16.49
C ASN A 2 3.50 -27.29 -17.71
N THR A 3 2.50 -27.24 -18.56
CA THR A 3 2.50 -26.35 -19.73
C THR A 3 1.68 -25.12 -19.40
N TYR A 4 2.28 -23.97 -19.53
CA TYR A 4 1.60 -22.69 -19.35
C TYR A 4 1.43 -22.03 -20.72
N THR A 5 0.22 -21.55 -20.98
CA THR A 5 -0.06 -20.74 -22.17
C THR A 5 -0.13 -19.27 -21.78
N PHE A 6 0.72 -18.48 -22.40
CA PHE A 6 0.75 -17.02 -22.16
C PHE A 6 0.22 -16.31 -23.40
N THR A 7 -0.58 -15.28 -23.17
CA THR A 7 -0.97 -14.34 -24.21
C THR A 7 -0.20 -13.05 -23.97
N ALA A 8 0.68 -12.70 -24.90
CA ALA A 8 1.39 -11.43 -24.83
C ALA A 8 0.42 -10.28 -25.07
N LYS A 9 0.53 -9.26 -24.26
CA LYS A 9 -0.26 -8.03 -24.37
C LYS A 9 0.69 -6.83 -24.35
N ASP A 10 0.35 -5.77 -25.06
CA ASP A 10 1.05 -4.50 -24.99
C ASP A 10 0.65 -3.70 -23.73
N THR A 11 1.20 -2.51 -23.61
CA THR A 11 0.92 -1.60 -22.48
C THR A 11 -0.53 -1.10 -22.44
N SER A 12 -1.25 -1.20 -23.56
CA SER A 12 -2.67 -0.85 -23.69
C SER A 12 -3.60 -2.03 -23.38
N GLY A 13 -3.03 -3.23 -23.16
CA GLY A 13 -3.78 -4.45 -22.90
C GLY A 13 -4.21 -5.22 -24.13
N ASP A 14 -3.83 -4.77 -25.34
CA ASP A 14 -4.14 -5.45 -26.59
C ASP A 14 -3.25 -6.67 -26.81
N THR A 15 -3.82 -7.71 -27.45
CA THR A 15 -3.08 -8.93 -27.75
C THR A 15 -2.03 -8.65 -28.83
N VAL A 16 -0.78 -8.90 -28.49
CA VAL A 16 0.36 -8.77 -29.42
C VAL A 16 0.72 -10.15 -29.97
N THR A 17 0.78 -10.26 -31.29
CA THR A 17 1.22 -11.49 -31.93
C THR A 17 2.74 -11.41 -32.15
N ALA A 18 3.46 -12.37 -31.57
CA ALA A 18 4.88 -12.53 -31.86
C ALA A 18 5.07 -12.77 -33.36
N ASN A 19 5.93 -12.01 -34.00
CA ASN A 19 6.25 -12.17 -35.43
C ASN A 19 7.65 -12.78 -35.60
N SER A 20 7.89 -13.35 -36.77
CA SER A 20 9.16 -14.03 -37.11
C SER A 20 10.35 -13.07 -37.29
N SER A 21 10.10 -11.78 -37.35
CA SER A 21 11.14 -10.74 -37.40
C SER A 21 11.49 -10.17 -36.02
N ASP A 22 10.77 -10.61 -35.02
CA ASP A 22 11.12 -10.28 -33.64
C ASP A 22 12.35 -11.09 -33.24
N THR A 23 13.46 -10.43 -33.17
CA THR A 23 14.72 -11.00 -32.66
C THR A 23 14.71 -11.05 -31.13
N GLY A 24 13.55 -10.89 -30.52
CA GLY A 24 13.32 -11.07 -29.10
C GLY A 24 13.74 -12.48 -28.70
N ASN A 25 14.78 -12.54 -27.97
CA ASN A 25 15.45 -13.76 -27.57
C ASN A 25 14.56 -14.53 -26.57
N GLY A 26 13.77 -15.44 -27.08
CA GLY A 26 13.29 -16.55 -26.27
C GLY A 26 14.50 -17.38 -25.81
N GLY A 27 14.36 -18.11 -24.76
CA GLY A 27 15.40 -18.97 -24.19
C GLY A 27 15.74 -18.63 -22.74
N SER A 28 16.96 -18.86 -22.34
CA SER A 28 17.40 -18.69 -20.94
C SER A 28 17.40 -17.24 -20.42
N GLY A 29 17.09 -16.27 -21.25
CA GLY A 29 16.99 -14.86 -20.88
C GLY A 29 15.56 -14.34 -20.70
N VAL A 30 14.54 -15.22 -20.76
CA VAL A 30 13.16 -14.83 -20.50
C VAL A 30 12.82 -15.17 -19.05
N ASP A 31 12.80 -14.15 -18.21
CA ASP A 31 12.39 -14.29 -16.82
C ASP A 31 10.93 -13.86 -16.66
N GLY A 32 10.15 -14.70 -16.01
CA GLY A 32 8.81 -14.34 -15.55
C GLY A 32 8.90 -13.80 -14.13
N ALA A 33 8.41 -12.60 -13.91
CA ALA A 33 8.36 -12.03 -12.58
C ALA A 33 6.96 -11.54 -12.26
N TYR A 34 6.59 -11.59 -10.97
CA TYR A 34 5.40 -10.91 -10.51
C TYR A 34 5.64 -9.40 -10.52
N GLN A 35 4.66 -8.65 -10.98
CA GLN A 35 4.72 -7.19 -10.91
C GLN A 35 4.74 -6.69 -9.46
N ILE A 36 4.04 -7.40 -8.60
CA ILE A 36 4.01 -7.18 -7.16
C ILE A 36 4.47 -8.48 -6.51
N SER A 37 5.40 -8.41 -5.56
CA SER A 37 5.80 -9.59 -4.79
C SER A 37 4.59 -10.13 -4.01
N PRO A 38 4.12 -11.35 -4.27
CA PRO A 38 2.98 -11.93 -3.57
C PRO A 38 3.32 -12.35 -2.13
N GLY A 39 4.57 -12.26 -1.72
CA GLY A 39 5.09 -12.74 -0.47
C GLY A 39 6.13 -13.85 -0.70
N LEU A 40 6.35 -14.67 0.31
CA LEU A 40 7.25 -15.81 0.23
C LEU A 40 6.53 -17.05 -0.31
N ASP A 41 7.20 -17.80 -1.19
CA ASP A 41 6.71 -19.08 -1.71
C ASP A 41 6.87 -20.22 -0.71
N THR A 42 7.77 -20.06 0.26
CA THR A 42 8.11 -21.08 1.23
C THR A 42 8.07 -20.51 2.64
N TYR A 43 7.82 -21.41 3.60
CA TYR A 43 7.95 -21.08 5.02
C TYR A 43 9.38 -20.66 5.34
N VAL A 44 9.53 -19.57 6.05
CA VAL A 44 10.83 -19.08 6.54
C VAL A 44 10.89 -19.36 8.04
N ASP A 45 11.84 -20.18 8.42
CA ASP A 45 12.10 -20.47 9.83
C ASP A 45 12.50 -19.20 10.58
N GLY A 46 12.19 -19.18 11.87
CA GLY A 46 12.57 -18.09 12.75
C GLY A 46 14.06 -17.83 12.79
N THR A 47 14.46 -16.68 13.31
CA THR A 47 15.88 -16.34 13.55
C THR A 47 16.41 -17.07 14.78
N GLY A 48 17.58 -17.62 14.70
CA GLY A 48 18.25 -18.26 15.84
C GLY A 48 19.10 -19.45 15.47
N TRP A 49 19.63 -20.12 16.46
CA TRP A 49 20.42 -21.34 16.31
C TRP A 49 19.57 -22.44 15.67
N GLY A 50 20.04 -22.96 14.55
CA GLY A 50 19.30 -24.00 13.80
C GLY A 50 18.24 -23.48 12.84
N ALA A 51 18.09 -22.18 12.67
CA ALA A 51 17.10 -21.59 11.75
C ALA A 51 17.54 -21.59 10.29
N SER A 52 18.77 -21.99 9.97
CA SER A 52 19.35 -21.98 8.64
C SER A 52 20.14 -23.26 8.38
N ALA A 53 20.51 -23.52 7.11
CA ALA A 53 21.33 -24.66 6.74
C ALA A 53 22.72 -24.56 7.38
N TRP A 54 23.33 -25.73 7.71
CA TRP A 54 24.69 -25.81 8.20
C TRP A 54 25.66 -25.19 7.18
N GLY A 55 26.45 -24.21 7.64
CA GLY A 55 27.42 -23.53 6.80
C GLY A 55 26.94 -22.24 6.16
N ASP A 56 25.73 -21.80 6.47
CA ASP A 56 25.16 -20.55 5.98
C ASP A 56 25.60 -19.38 6.88
N GLY A 57 26.69 -18.74 6.52
CA GLY A 57 27.26 -17.61 7.24
C GLY A 57 28.26 -17.95 8.35
N THR A 58 28.65 -16.95 9.12
CA THR A 58 29.56 -17.10 10.26
C THR A 58 28.84 -17.66 11.47
N PHE A 59 29.56 -18.38 12.33
CA PHE A 59 29.02 -18.96 13.56
C PHE A 59 28.32 -17.89 14.40
N GLY A 60 27.02 -18.06 14.62
CA GLY A 60 26.17 -17.10 15.33
C GLY A 60 25.50 -16.04 14.47
N SER A 61 25.71 -16.03 13.14
CA SER A 61 24.88 -15.22 12.25
C SER A 61 23.54 -15.92 12.02
N SER A 62 22.46 -15.29 12.46
CA SER A 62 21.14 -15.67 12.00
C SER A 62 20.99 -15.29 10.52
N SER A 63 20.32 -16.12 9.74
CA SER A 63 19.75 -15.65 8.47
C SER A 63 18.95 -14.39 8.79
N ALA A 64 19.33 -13.26 8.21
CA ALA A 64 18.61 -12.02 8.42
C ALA A 64 17.25 -12.14 7.71
N ILE A 65 16.26 -12.65 8.42
CA ILE A 65 14.87 -12.54 7.99
C ILE A 65 14.52 -11.07 8.17
N GLY A 66 14.64 -10.31 7.09
CA GLY A 66 14.19 -8.92 7.09
C GLY A 66 12.68 -8.90 7.40
N SER A 67 12.22 -7.83 7.99
CA SER A 67 10.79 -7.57 8.22
C SER A 67 9.93 -7.68 6.94
N ASN A 68 10.57 -7.71 5.79
CA ASN A 68 9.96 -7.87 4.47
C ASN A 68 9.54 -9.32 4.15
N ASN A 69 9.92 -10.29 4.97
CA ASN A 69 9.62 -11.72 4.76
C ASN A 69 8.34 -12.16 5.47
N GLN A 70 7.50 -11.23 5.92
CA GLN A 70 6.22 -11.56 6.53
C GLN A 70 5.17 -11.91 5.48
N LEU A 71 4.14 -12.65 5.91
CA LEU A 71 2.96 -12.90 5.08
C LEU A 71 2.43 -11.58 4.53
N ARG A 72 2.24 -11.52 3.22
CA ARG A 72 1.74 -10.31 2.56
C ARG A 72 0.23 -10.21 2.79
N LEU A 73 -0.16 -9.24 3.59
CA LEU A 73 -1.56 -8.88 3.82
C LEU A 73 -1.95 -7.74 2.87
N TRP A 74 -3.13 -7.85 2.30
CA TRP A 74 -3.68 -6.85 1.40
C TRP A 74 -4.88 -6.16 2.02
N SER A 75 -4.96 -4.85 1.85
CA SER A 75 -6.17 -4.07 2.03
C SER A 75 -6.69 -3.65 0.67
N LEU A 76 -8.00 -3.79 0.48
CA LEU A 76 -8.71 -3.52 -0.76
C LEU A 76 -9.93 -2.68 -0.41
N ASP A 77 -10.18 -1.62 -1.20
CA ASP A 77 -11.40 -0.84 -1.07
C ASP A 77 -11.82 -0.26 -2.43
N SER A 78 -13.09 0.06 -2.58
CA SER A 78 -13.65 0.58 -3.83
C SER A 78 -13.70 2.11 -3.82
N PHE A 79 -13.18 2.71 -4.87
CA PHE A 79 -13.27 4.15 -5.10
C PHE A 79 -14.22 4.41 -6.29
N GLY A 80 -15.52 4.44 -6.02
CA GLY A 80 -16.53 4.41 -7.06
C GLY A 80 -16.59 3.02 -7.73
N GLU A 81 -16.32 2.95 -9.02
CA GLU A 81 -16.22 1.69 -9.79
C GLU A 81 -14.79 1.14 -9.79
N ASP A 82 -13.81 1.95 -9.39
CA ASP A 82 -12.39 1.61 -9.40
C ASP A 82 -11.96 0.92 -8.10
N LEU A 83 -10.84 0.22 -8.15
CA LEU A 83 -10.30 -0.50 -7.01
C LEU A 83 -8.98 0.13 -6.56
N ILE A 84 -8.87 0.34 -5.25
CA ILE A 84 -7.61 0.68 -4.61
C ILE A 84 -7.12 -0.50 -3.79
N ALA A 85 -5.85 -0.82 -3.92
CA ALA A 85 -5.22 -1.96 -3.28
C ALA A 85 -3.88 -1.56 -2.65
N CYS A 86 -3.63 -2.03 -1.44
CA CYS A 86 -2.36 -1.81 -0.76
C CYS A 86 -1.89 -3.09 -0.09
N PRO A 87 -0.77 -3.69 -0.53
CA PRO A 87 -0.08 -4.69 0.25
C PRO A 87 0.58 -4.00 1.45
N ARG A 88 0.36 -4.53 2.65
CA ARG A 88 0.86 -3.94 3.88
C ARG A 88 2.37 -3.66 3.81
N GLY A 89 2.74 -2.40 4.01
CA GLY A 89 4.13 -1.93 3.91
C GLY A 89 4.66 -1.83 2.48
N GLY A 90 3.79 -1.89 1.48
CA GLY A 90 4.15 -1.78 0.07
C GLY A 90 3.47 -0.61 -0.64
N SER A 91 3.63 -0.58 -1.95
CA SER A 91 3.06 0.46 -2.80
C SER A 91 1.54 0.37 -2.87
N ILE A 92 0.90 1.51 -3.07
CA ILE A 92 -0.55 1.59 -3.23
C ILE A 92 -0.85 1.54 -4.72
N TYR A 93 -1.85 0.77 -5.10
CA TYR A 93 -2.24 0.54 -6.48
C TYR A 93 -3.66 1.00 -6.74
N TYR A 94 -3.86 1.56 -7.92
CA TYR A 94 -5.15 1.97 -8.43
C TYR A 94 -5.45 1.19 -9.71
N TRP A 95 -6.63 0.57 -9.79
CA TRP A 95 -7.10 -0.16 -10.96
C TRP A 95 -8.38 0.49 -11.47
N ASP A 96 -8.32 0.95 -12.72
CA ASP A 96 -9.41 1.62 -13.42
C ASP A 96 -10.33 0.58 -14.06
N TYR A 97 -11.58 0.56 -13.65
CA TYR A 97 -12.61 -0.33 -14.19
C TYR A 97 -12.89 -0.07 -15.68
N THR A 98 -12.80 1.18 -16.13
CA THR A 98 -13.06 1.51 -17.54
C THR A 98 -12.01 0.91 -18.47
N ASN A 99 -10.81 0.68 -17.94
CA ASN A 99 -9.69 0.06 -18.60
C ASN A 99 -9.33 -1.30 -17.96
N PHE A 100 -10.33 -2.14 -17.73
CA PHE A 100 -10.20 -3.38 -16.95
C PHE A 100 -9.16 -4.38 -17.48
N ASN A 101 -8.73 -4.25 -18.74
CA ASN A 101 -7.66 -5.06 -19.33
C ASN A 101 -6.26 -4.55 -19.01
N THR A 102 -6.14 -3.33 -18.47
CA THR A 102 -4.85 -2.77 -18.07
C THR A 102 -4.49 -3.21 -16.65
N ARG A 103 -3.21 -3.21 -16.35
CA ARG A 103 -2.73 -3.48 -15.00
C ARG A 103 -3.04 -2.29 -14.10
N ALA A 104 -3.23 -2.57 -12.81
CA ALA A 104 -3.22 -1.52 -11.80
C ALA A 104 -1.90 -0.75 -11.84
N LEU A 105 -1.99 0.56 -11.78
CA LEU A 105 -0.85 1.46 -11.70
C LEU A 105 -0.55 1.78 -10.23
N ALA A 106 0.70 2.10 -9.91
CA ALA A 106 0.98 2.68 -8.62
C ALA A 106 0.26 4.03 -8.51
N LEU A 107 -0.29 4.34 -7.35
CA LEU A 107 -1.05 5.56 -7.11
C LEU A 107 -0.24 6.82 -7.46
N ALA A 108 1.06 6.79 -7.21
CA ALA A 108 1.99 7.85 -7.53
C ALA A 108 2.27 8.00 -9.06
N ASP A 109 1.96 6.97 -9.85
CA ASP A 109 2.18 6.95 -11.31
C ASP A 109 0.91 7.30 -12.09
N LEU A 110 -0.20 7.61 -11.41
CA LEU A 110 -1.42 8.05 -12.07
C LEU A 110 -1.20 9.37 -12.80
N SER A 111 -1.90 9.52 -13.92
CA SER A 111 -1.91 10.81 -14.63
C SER A 111 -2.47 11.91 -13.73
N GLY A 112 -1.70 12.97 -13.51
CA GLY A 112 -2.06 14.04 -12.60
C GLY A 112 -1.80 13.74 -11.13
N ALA A 113 -1.08 12.66 -10.80
CA ALA A 113 -0.70 12.38 -9.42
C ALA A 113 0.19 13.50 -8.86
N ASN A 114 -0.24 14.06 -7.74
CA ASN A 114 0.47 15.12 -7.04
C ASN A 114 0.67 14.72 -5.58
N LEU A 115 1.91 14.49 -5.20
CA LEU A 115 2.34 14.05 -3.87
C LEU A 115 1.56 12.83 -3.33
N ALA A 116 1.12 11.93 -4.22
CA ALA A 116 0.45 10.69 -3.81
C ALA A 116 1.40 9.80 -2.98
N PRO A 117 0.90 9.11 -1.93
CA PRO A 117 1.71 8.21 -1.13
C PRO A 117 2.28 7.07 -1.97
N THR A 118 3.56 6.78 -1.77
CA THR A 118 4.25 5.68 -2.46
C THR A 118 4.19 4.39 -1.66
N LEU A 119 4.02 4.50 -0.35
CA LEU A 119 3.96 3.36 0.58
C LEU A 119 2.83 3.55 1.60
N GLY A 120 2.25 2.44 2.07
CA GLY A 120 1.23 2.45 3.10
C GLY A 120 1.11 1.13 3.86
N LEU A 121 0.51 1.16 5.04
CA LEU A 121 0.19 -0.05 5.81
C LEU A 121 -1.21 -0.57 5.47
N GLN A 122 -2.16 0.32 5.21
CA GLN A 122 -3.54 -0.01 4.87
C GLN A 122 -4.17 1.14 4.10
N VAL A 123 -5.04 0.82 3.15
CA VAL A 123 -5.86 1.79 2.42
C VAL A 123 -7.33 1.58 2.76
N LEU A 124 -8.05 2.67 2.85
CA LEU A 124 -9.50 2.73 3.08
C LEU A 124 -10.07 3.87 2.24
N VAL A 125 -11.34 3.80 1.90
CA VAL A 125 -12.07 4.89 1.23
C VAL A 125 -13.16 5.39 2.18
N SER A 126 -13.25 6.70 2.37
CA SER A 126 -14.34 7.31 3.15
C SER A 126 -15.65 7.24 2.38
N ASP A 127 -16.70 6.66 2.98
CA ASP A 127 -17.99 6.48 2.31
C ASP A 127 -18.72 7.79 2.06
N VAL A 128 -18.56 8.76 2.96
CA VAL A 128 -19.35 10.00 2.94
C VAL A 128 -18.80 10.99 1.93
N ASP A 129 -17.48 11.08 1.85
CA ASP A 129 -16.81 12.19 1.17
C ASP A 129 -15.84 11.71 0.08
N ARG A 130 -15.77 10.39 -0.14
CA ARG A 130 -14.92 9.76 -1.14
C ARG A 130 -13.46 10.24 -1.13
N HIS A 131 -12.87 10.29 0.04
CA HIS A 131 -11.44 10.46 0.18
C HIS A 131 -10.77 9.09 0.26
N VAL A 132 -9.65 8.95 -0.42
CA VAL A 132 -8.75 7.82 -0.18
C VAL A 132 -7.95 8.12 1.08
N VAL A 133 -7.99 7.22 2.05
CA VAL A 133 -7.26 7.34 3.32
C VAL A 133 -6.20 6.26 3.36
N VAL A 134 -4.96 6.65 3.60
CA VAL A 134 -3.82 5.75 3.75
C VAL A 134 -3.30 5.83 5.18
N LEU A 135 -3.33 4.69 5.85
CA LEU A 135 -2.79 4.52 7.20
C LEU A 135 -1.33 4.12 7.12
N GLY A 136 -0.48 4.76 7.92
CA GLY A 136 0.95 4.53 7.89
C GLY A 136 1.57 4.90 6.55
N ALA A 137 1.29 6.10 6.05
CA ALA A 137 1.82 6.58 4.80
C ALA A 137 3.27 7.08 4.93
N ASP A 138 3.97 7.18 3.80
CA ASP A 138 5.21 7.91 3.73
C ASP A 138 4.94 9.44 3.72
N PRO A 139 5.64 10.22 4.56
CA PRO A 139 5.39 11.66 4.66
C PRO A 139 5.85 12.43 3.42
N ILE A 140 5.26 13.60 3.19
CA ILE A 140 5.73 14.55 2.19
C ILE A 140 7.13 15.04 2.59
N ASN A 141 8.04 15.06 1.63
CA ASN A 141 9.40 15.52 1.87
C ASN A 141 9.43 17.05 1.90
N ALA A 142 9.77 17.64 3.05
CA ALA A 142 9.83 19.08 3.22
C ALA A 142 10.96 19.76 2.43
N THR A 143 11.97 19.01 1.99
CA THR A 143 13.18 19.55 1.33
C THR A 143 13.31 19.19 -0.14
N ALA A 144 12.50 18.25 -0.63
CA ALA A 144 12.49 17.84 -2.02
C ALA A 144 11.06 17.60 -2.49
N SER A 145 10.80 17.77 -3.79
CA SER A 145 9.51 17.42 -4.36
C SER A 145 9.27 15.91 -4.22
N GLY A 146 8.11 15.53 -3.68
CA GLY A 146 7.69 14.13 -3.56
C GLY A 146 7.52 13.65 -2.13
N ARG A 147 7.51 12.34 -1.97
CA ARG A 147 7.40 11.64 -0.69
C ARG A 147 8.76 11.11 -0.24
N THR A 148 8.90 10.80 1.03
CA THR A 148 10.18 10.32 1.58
C THR A 148 10.54 8.90 1.15
N GLY A 149 9.56 8.11 0.71
CA GLY A 149 9.74 6.69 0.41
C GLY A 149 10.01 5.82 1.64
N ALA A 150 9.76 6.36 2.83
CA ALA A 150 9.89 5.65 4.11
C ALA A 150 8.60 5.84 4.91
N ILE A 151 7.99 4.74 5.33
CA ILE A 151 6.74 4.76 6.09
C ILE A 151 6.92 5.49 7.44
N ASP A 152 6.05 6.47 7.73
CA ASP A 152 5.77 6.90 9.10
C ASP A 152 4.60 6.06 9.62
N PRO A 153 4.84 5.14 10.56
CA PRO A 153 3.83 4.18 10.98
C PRO A 153 2.64 4.79 11.73
N LEU A 154 2.67 6.07 12.07
CA LEU A 154 1.60 6.81 12.74
C LEU A 154 0.91 7.85 11.85
N LEU A 155 1.38 8.03 10.62
CA LEU A 155 0.83 9.02 9.70
C LEU A 155 -0.44 8.50 9.03
N VAL A 156 -1.47 9.33 9.01
CA VAL A 156 -2.72 9.14 8.28
C VAL A 156 -2.76 10.19 7.19
N ALA A 157 -2.65 9.79 5.94
CA ALA A 157 -2.76 10.68 4.79
C ALA A 157 -4.11 10.49 4.10
N PHE A 158 -4.68 11.55 3.55
CA PHE A 158 -5.94 11.48 2.80
C PHE A 158 -5.84 12.34 1.53
N SER A 159 -6.47 11.83 0.47
CA SER A 159 -6.53 12.50 -0.83
C SER A 159 -7.47 13.69 -0.79
N ASP A 160 -7.53 14.45 -1.88
CA ASP A 160 -8.63 15.37 -2.14
C ASP A 160 -9.94 14.61 -2.36
N GLN A 161 -11.06 15.29 -2.15
CA GLN A 161 -12.40 14.74 -2.31
C GLN A 161 -12.64 14.28 -3.75
N GLU A 162 -13.13 13.06 -3.93
CA GLU A 162 -13.39 12.44 -5.22
C GLU A 162 -12.19 12.42 -6.19
N ASN A 163 -10.97 12.65 -5.70
CA ASN A 163 -9.76 12.66 -6.49
C ASN A 163 -8.64 11.83 -5.84
N ALA A 164 -8.43 10.63 -6.34
CA ALA A 164 -7.40 9.73 -5.83
C ALA A 164 -5.96 10.16 -6.21
N ALA A 165 -5.80 11.10 -7.13
CA ALA A 165 -4.49 11.53 -7.61
C ALA A 165 -3.92 12.74 -6.85
N GLU A 166 -4.75 13.54 -6.18
CA GLU A 166 -4.32 14.79 -5.52
C GLU A 166 -4.13 14.60 -4.01
N TRP A 167 -2.92 14.85 -3.52
CA TRP A 167 -2.53 14.67 -2.13
C TRP A 167 -1.73 15.84 -1.56
N GLU A 168 -1.50 16.88 -2.36
CA GLU A 168 -0.85 18.10 -1.87
C GLU A 168 -1.81 18.90 -0.99
N PRO A 169 -1.45 19.22 0.27
CA PRO A 169 -2.30 20.03 1.13
C PRO A 169 -2.30 21.48 0.66
N LEU A 170 -3.35 21.88 0.01
CA LEU A 170 -3.56 23.26 -0.47
C LEU A 170 -4.77 23.90 0.22
N SER A 171 -4.80 25.22 0.30
CA SER A 171 -5.97 25.94 0.83
C SER A 171 -7.22 25.81 -0.04
N THR A 172 -7.07 25.30 -1.25
CA THR A 172 -8.13 25.16 -2.27
C THR A 172 -8.67 23.74 -2.42
N ASN A 173 -8.04 22.76 -1.77
CA ASN A 173 -8.46 21.37 -1.79
C ASN A 173 -8.65 20.81 -0.37
N THR A 174 -9.03 19.56 -0.27
CA THR A 174 -9.31 18.87 0.98
C THR A 174 -8.25 17.81 1.33
N ALA A 175 -7.20 17.69 0.53
CA ALA A 175 -6.09 16.78 0.80
C ALA A 175 -5.30 17.18 2.06
N GLY A 176 -4.73 16.19 2.73
CA GLY A 176 -3.95 16.46 3.91
C GLY A 176 -3.40 15.24 4.61
N SER A 177 -2.88 15.47 5.80
CA SER A 177 -2.40 14.39 6.65
C SER A 177 -2.52 14.76 8.12
N LEU A 178 -2.74 13.75 8.95
CA LEU A 178 -2.79 13.80 10.40
C LEU A 178 -1.89 12.72 10.97
N ARG A 179 -1.42 12.91 12.19
CA ARG A 179 -0.55 11.93 12.84
C ARG A 179 -1.11 11.53 14.18
N CYS A 180 -1.20 10.23 14.44
CA CYS A 180 -1.56 9.71 15.76
C CYS A 180 -0.51 10.12 16.79
N SER A 181 -0.95 10.60 17.95
CA SER A 181 -0.07 11.10 19.02
C SER A 181 0.37 10.01 19.99
N ALA A 182 -0.34 8.88 20.08
CA ALA A 182 -0.05 7.77 20.98
C ALA A 182 0.19 6.49 20.19
N GLY A 183 1.21 5.74 20.61
CA GLY A 183 1.63 4.50 20.00
C GLY A 183 2.92 4.60 19.22
N SER A 184 3.37 3.44 18.73
CA SER A 184 4.55 3.34 17.86
C SER A 184 4.17 3.04 16.41
N GLN A 185 3.02 2.41 16.20
CA GLN A 185 2.53 2.07 14.86
C GLN A 185 1.02 1.91 14.83
N ILE A 186 0.43 2.15 13.66
CA ILE A 186 -0.95 1.79 13.38
C ILE A 186 -1.00 0.29 13.06
N ILE A 187 -1.84 -0.42 13.81
CA ILE A 187 -2.07 -1.86 13.58
C ILE A 187 -3.08 -2.05 12.46
N GLY A 188 -4.17 -1.31 12.49
CA GLY A 188 -5.20 -1.38 11.46
C GLY A 188 -6.27 -0.33 11.63
N GLY A 189 -7.14 -0.20 10.63
CA GLY A 189 -8.30 0.66 10.65
C GLY A 189 -9.53 -0.04 10.10
N LEU A 190 -10.67 0.39 10.57
CA LEU A 190 -11.97 -0.11 10.15
C LEU A 190 -12.91 1.06 9.86
N ARG A 191 -13.51 1.04 8.68
CA ARG A 191 -14.56 2.00 8.33
C ARG A 191 -15.84 1.68 9.11
N ALA A 192 -16.29 2.64 9.89
CA ALA A 192 -17.59 2.65 10.54
C ALA A 192 -18.54 3.58 9.78
N ARG A 193 -19.78 3.73 10.24
CA ARG A 193 -20.84 4.41 9.49
C ARG A 193 -20.56 5.90 9.23
N GLN A 194 -19.93 6.61 10.16
CA GLN A 194 -19.67 8.07 10.08
C GLN A 194 -18.24 8.43 10.45
N GLU A 195 -17.41 7.44 10.68
CA GLU A 195 -16.04 7.60 11.13
C GLU A 195 -15.19 6.42 10.68
N THR A 196 -13.89 6.61 10.68
CA THR A 196 -12.95 5.53 10.53
C THR A 196 -12.24 5.32 11.87
N LEU A 197 -12.38 4.14 12.42
CA LEU A 197 -11.68 3.76 13.65
C LEU A 197 -10.27 3.31 13.30
N ILE A 198 -9.28 3.83 14.02
CA ILE A 198 -7.86 3.55 13.79
C ILE A 198 -7.24 3.06 15.09
N TRP A 199 -6.71 1.86 15.07
CA TRP A 199 -6.00 1.27 16.19
C TRP A 199 -4.50 1.41 16.02
N THR A 200 -3.87 1.99 17.03
CA THR A 200 -2.44 1.86 17.21
C THR A 200 -2.13 0.66 18.12
N ASP A 201 -0.87 0.43 18.39
CA ASP A 201 -0.43 -0.60 19.35
C ASP A 201 -0.86 -0.31 20.79
N VAL A 202 -1.29 0.90 21.13
CA VAL A 202 -1.67 1.30 22.49
C VAL A 202 -2.99 2.07 22.60
N ALA A 203 -3.58 2.51 21.48
CA ALA A 203 -4.72 3.43 21.53
C ALA A 203 -5.69 3.24 20.38
N LEU A 204 -6.92 3.70 20.58
CA LEU A 204 -7.99 3.78 19.58
C LEU A 204 -8.29 5.24 19.27
N TYR A 205 -8.31 5.55 17.97
CA TYR A 205 -8.68 6.85 17.44
C TYR A 205 -9.92 6.77 16.58
N SER A 206 -10.65 7.89 16.53
CA SER A 206 -11.70 8.16 15.54
C SER A 206 -11.21 9.21 14.57
N LEU A 207 -11.26 8.90 13.29
CA LEU A 207 -11.06 9.83 12.18
C LEU A 207 -12.44 10.18 11.62
N GLN A 208 -12.85 11.43 11.76
CA GLN A 208 -14.15 11.92 11.31
C GLN A 208 -13.98 13.04 10.29
N PHE A 209 -14.83 13.05 9.27
CA PHE A 209 -14.93 14.19 8.39
C PHE A 209 -15.62 15.35 9.11
N ILE A 210 -14.94 16.48 9.22
CA ILE A 210 -15.43 17.68 9.91
C ILE A 210 -15.63 18.87 8.97
N GLY A 211 -15.21 18.73 7.71
CA GLY A 211 -15.31 19.78 6.70
C GLY A 211 -14.28 20.87 6.85
N ALA A 212 -14.38 21.89 5.98
CA ALA A 212 -13.44 22.97 5.94
C ALA A 212 -13.42 23.79 7.26
N PRO A 213 -12.27 24.30 7.71
CA PRO A 213 -10.96 24.29 7.02
C PRO A 213 -10.10 23.03 7.26
N LEU A 214 -10.54 22.15 8.14
CA LEU A 214 -9.83 20.93 8.53
C LEU A 214 -10.63 19.73 8.02
N THR A 215 -10.34 19.20 6.89
CA THR A 215 -11.06 18.10 6.24
C THR A 215 -11.44 16.98 7.20
N PHE A 216 -10.47 16.46 7.94
CA PHE A 216 -10.67 15.42 8.94
C PHE A 216 -10.20 15.86 10.33
N GLY A 217 -10.92 15.40 11.35
CA GLY A 217 -10.52 15.45 12.75
C GLY A 217 -10.10 14.07 13.25
N LEU A 218 -8.95 14.00 13.88
CA LEU A 218 -8.43 12.79 14.52
C LEU A 218 -8.55 12.93 16.04
N THR A 219 -9.42 12.14 16.64
CA THR A 219 -9.70 12.21 18.08
C THR A 219 -9.29 10.91 18.75
N LEU A 220 -8.53 11.01 19.84
CA LEU A 220 -8.22 9.88 20.71
C LEU A 220 -9.48 9.48 21.49
N ILE A 221 -9.95 8.25 21.31
CA ILE A 221 -11.12 7.71 22.02
C ILE A 221 -10.68 7.08 23.35
N ASN A 222 -9.67 6.20 23.28
CA ASN A 222 -9.24 5.45 24.45
C ASN A 222 -7.78 5.02 24.33
N GLU A 223 -7.09 4.97 25.45
CA GLU A 223 -5.74 4.41 25.60
C GLU A 223 -5.81 3.03 26.26
N GLY A 224 -4.78 2.22 26.05
CA GLY A 224 -4.72 0.86 26.58
C GLY A 224 -5.53 -0.17 25.79
N VAL A 225 -5.94 0.19 24.56
CA VAL A 225 -6.68 -0.68 23.63
C VAL A 225 -5.85 -0.90 22.38
N SER A 226 -5.65 -2.15 22.02
CA SER A 226 -4.90 -2.53 20.81
C SER A 226 -5.55 -3.72 20.13
N LEU A 227 -5.16 -3.95 18.87
CA LEU A 227 -5.50 -5.16 18.12
C LEU A 227 -4.31 -6.12 18.15
N ILE A 228 -4.61 -7.42 18.16
CA ILE A 228 -3.57 -8.46 18.05
C ILE A 228 -2.96 -8.53 16.65
N GLY A 229 -3.65 -8.02 15.66
CA GLY A 229 -3.18 -7.98 14.27
C GLY A 229 -4.08 -7.13 13.38
N PRO A 230 -3.66 -6.84 12.14
CA PRO A 230 -4.35 -5.91 11.24
C PRO A 230 -5.77 -6.31 10.85
N ASN A 231 -6.05 -7.62 10.89
CA ASN A 231 -7.34 -8.21 10.50
C ASN A 231 -7.98 -8.97 11.68
N ALA A 232 -7.66 -8.60 12.91
CA ALA A 232 -8.16 -9.27 14.12
C ALA A 232 -9.54 -8.75 14.51
#